data_cb7078c16f7f2fe1cef8f976e218f216
#
_entry.id   cb7078c16f7f2fe1cef8f976e218f216
#
_cell.length_a   1.000
_cell.length_b   1.000
_cell.length_c   1.000
_cell.angle_alpha   90.00
_cell.angle_beta   90.00
_cell.angle_gamma   90.00
#
_symmetry.space_group_name_H-M   'P 1'
#
loop_
_entity.id
_entity.type
_entity.pdbx_description
1 polymer ?
#
loop_
_entity_poly.entity_id
_entity_poly.type
_entity_poly.pdbx_seq_one_letter_code
_entity_poly.pdbx_strand_id
1 'polypeptide(L)'
;MGFENETFDFNTLSESEIELTLQDNSIPLKVEEARKIQNEMLGRAPSISELILFSIQGSEHSSYKSSRPHLKQFTTTGPDVVLGAKEDAGVVTVATDSEGHRWCVVMSHESHNHPSQIVPYEGAATGVGGNVRDVMCMGAEVIACADSFRFGEIANNKTKWIHDGVVAGIAGYGNPLGIPNIGGDLYYHEGYNENCLVTLVTLGIVREDQIIHSYAPKNAEDYDLILIGKPTDNSGFGGASFASLELEEEKKEQNKGAVQEPNAFLERHLLKSTYALFDILKERGLIDNIGFKDLGAGGIACASVELAETAGYGSEVWMDKIHIGMKNLHPSVYLCSETQERFMWVSPPDVTPIIVDHYNKVFDLPDVSEGAQASVIGKIRNDGQYIVRNGTEEIVNAPAAEVTKGFLYNRPYEAREKNLSEPEIPQPSDYNQTLLDILSHENMASREPVYEKYDKQVQGRVYTEAGLADSGVMAPFNSENYPQEIRDVGIALSTDHNPRQGLIDPYWGGVNAVVEAARNVAAVGATPHA
;
A
#
# COMPACT_ATOMS: atom_id res chain seq x y z
N MET A 1 -22.69 16.31 -21.85
CA MET A 1 -21.57 17.08 -22.44
C MET A 1 -20.40 16.13 -22.43
N GLY A 2 -19.82 15.82 -23.62
CA GLY A 2 -18.57 15.05 -23.66
C GLY A 2 -17.46 15.92 -23.08
N PHE A 3 -16.63 15.36 -22.24
CA PHE A 3 -15.40 16.01 -21.82
C PHE A 3 -14.46 16.03 -23.02
N GLU A 4 -13.98 17.21 -23.44
CA GLU A 4 -12.94 17.28 -24.44
C GLU A 4 -11.63 16.79 -23.82
N ASN A 5 -11.03 15.76 -24.43
CA ASN A 5 -9.70 15.28 -24.06
C ASN A 5 -8.65 16.18 -24.73
N GLU A 6 -8.55 17.42 -24.23
CA GLU A 6 -7.70 18.47 -24.77
C GLU A 6 -6.23 18.03 -24.84
N THR A 7 -5.51 18.44 -25.88
CA THR A 7 -4.08 18.17 -26.06
C THR A 7 -3.25 19.44 -25.95
N PHE A 8 -2.05 19.33 -25.38
CA PHE A 8 -1.16 20.46 -25.15
C PHE A 8 0.18 20.26 -25.88
N ASP A 9 0.54 21.21 -26.74
CA ASP A 9 1.84 21.20 -27.40
C ASP A 9 2.84 22.11 -26.66
N PHE A 10 3.59 21.53 -25.74
CA PHE A 10 4.58 22.23 -24.91
C PHE A 10 5.80 22.73 -25.68
N ASN A 11 6.00 22.32 -26.94
CA ASN A 11 7.07 22.83 -27.78
C ASN A 11 6.77 24.24 -28.34
N THR A 12 5.50 24.63 -28.33
CA THR A 12 5.04 25.94 -28.78
C THR A 12 4.88 26.95 -27.66
N LEU A 13 4.97 26.52 -26.38
CA LEU A 13 4.73 27.33 -25.21
C LEU A 13 6.06 27.72 -24.51
N SER A 14 6.10 28.92 -23.94
CA SER A 14 7.15 29.34 -23.01
C SER A 14 7.04 28.57 -21.68
N GLU A 15 8.09 28.59 -20.86
CA GLU A 15 8.09 27.94 -19.54
C GLU A 15 6.96 28.46 -18.65
N SER A 16 6.74 29.77 -18.61
CA SER A 16 5.67 30.38 -17.82
C SER A 16 4.27 29.98 -18.30
N GLU A 17 4.07 29.81 -19.62
CA GLU A 17 2.80 29.34 -20.17
C GLU A 17 2.57 27.87 -19.84
N ILE A 18 3.62 27.04 -19.83
CA ILE A 18 3.53 25.63 -19.39
C ILE A 18 3.18 25.56 -17.91
N GLU A 19 3.88 26.31 -17.06
CA GLU A 19 3.58 26.38 -15.61
C GLU A 19 2.13 26.76 -15.35
N LEU A 20 1.64 27.80 -16.03
CA LEU A 20 0.26 28.24 -15.91
C LEU A 20 -0.73 27.16 -16.39
N THR A 21 -0.46 26.52 -17.53
CA THR A 21 -1.30 25.42 -18.05
C THR A 21 -1.39 24.26 -17.06
N LEU A 22 -0.26 23.85 -16.47
CA LEU A 22 -0.23 22.78 -15.48
C LEU A 22 -0.98 23.19 -14.20
N GLN A 23 -0.80 24.42 -13.75
CA GLN A 23 -1.47 24.95 -12.55
C GLN A 23 -2.99 25.07 -12.75
N ASP A 24 -3.45 25.62 -13.88
CA ASP A 24 -4.87 25.79 -14.20
C ASP A 24 -5.61 24.44 -14.25
N ASN A 25 -4.91 23.37 -14.64
CA ASN A 25 -5.44 22.01 -14.69
C ASN A 25 -5.12 21.17 -13.44
N SER A 26 -4.51 21.77 -12.41
CA SER A 26 -4.13 21.08 -11.17
C SER A 26 -3.24 19.85 -11.40
N ILE A 27 -2.33 19.91 -12.38
CA ILE A 27 -1.40 18.83 -12.72
C ILE A 27 -0.05 19.07 -12.04
N PRO A 28 0.37 18.26 -11.06
CA PRO A 28 1.58 18.48 -10.29
C PRO A 28 2.84 17.98 -11.02
N LEU A 29 3.07 18.46 -12.23
CA LEU A 29 4.27 18.22 -13.03
C LEU A 29 5.15 19.47 -13.09
N LYS A 30 6.46 19.26 -13.25
CA LYS A 30 7.37 20.32 -13.60
C LYS A 30 7.40 20.53 -15.11
N VAL A 31 7.81 21.73 -15.56
CA VAL A 31 7.97 22.05 -16.98
C VAL A 31 8.83 21.03 -17.72
N GLU A 32 9.97 20.66 -17.11
CA GLU A 32 10.88 19.65 -17.66
C GLU A 32 10.24 18.27 -17.81
N GLU A 33 9.39 17.88 -16.85
CA GLU A 33 8.65 16.60 -16.89
C GLU A 33 7.57 16.62 -17.99
N ALA A 34 6.83 17.71 -18.11
CA ALA A 34 5.83 17.88 -19.16
C ALA A 34 6.46 17.81 -20.56
N ARG A 35 7.59 18.49 -20.78
CA ARG A 35 8.34 18.40 -22.04
C ARG A 35 8.90 17.01 -22.29
N LYS A 36 9.36 16.32 -21.25
CA LYS A 36 9.85 14.95 -21.37
C LYS A 36 8.73 13.97 -21.76
N ILE A 37 7.54 14.12 -21.18
CA ILE A 37 6.36 13.32 -21.58
C ILE A 37 6.12 13.50 -23.07
N GLN A 38 6.05 14.75 -23.55
CA GLN A 38 5.78 15.01 -24.95
C GLN A 38 6.87 14.48 -25.90
N ASN A 39 8.15 14.77 -25.60
CA ASN A 39 9.23 14.61 -26.56
C ASN A 39 9.92 13.23 -26.50
N GLU A 40 9.99 12.64 -25.30
CA GLU A 40 10.72 11.40 -25.09
C GLU A 40 9.79 10.20 -24.89
N MET A 41 8.70 10.37 -24.11
CA MET A 41 7.84 9.27 -23.72
C MET A 41 6.73 8.99 -24.77
N LEU A 42 6.06 10.03 -25.26
CA LEU A 42 4.97 9.91 -26.24
C LEU A 42 5.40 10.21 -27.69
N GLY A 43 6.37 11.10 -27.91
CA GLY A 43 6.76 11.59 -29.24
C GLY A 43 5.69 12.46 -29.93
N ARG A 44 4.69 12.92 -29.19
CA ARG A 44 3.58 13.77 -29.64
C ARG A 44 3.02 14.59 -28.50
N ALA A 45 2.17 15.57 -28.82
CA ALA A 45 1.44 16.35 -27.83
C ALA A 45 0.57 15.43 -26.93
N PRO A 46 0.71 15.49 -25.59
CA PRO A 46 -0.08 14.71 -24.66
C PRO A 46 -1.49 15.25 -24.51
N SER A 47 -2.45 14.37 -24.24
CA SER A 47 -3.77 14.76 -23.77
C SER A 47 -3.75 15.11 -22.27
N ILE A 48 -4.79 15.82 -21.80
CA ILE A 48 -4.95 16.13 -20.38
C ILE A 48 -5.02 14.84 -19.55
N SER A 49 -5.69 13.80 -20.02
CA SER A 49 -5.79 12.50 -19.34
C SER A 49 -4.43 11.81 -19.24
N GLU A 50 -3.60 11.90 -20.27
CA GLU A 50 -2.24 11.38 -20.26
C GLU A 50 -1.34 12.16 -19.28
N LEU A 51 -1.43 13.49 -19.26
CA LEU A 51 -0.67 14.31 -18.31
C LEU A 51 -1.02 13.98 -16.87
N ILE A 52 -2.30 13.81 -16.56
CA ILE A 52 -2.76 13.41 -15.22
C ILE A 52 -2.24 12.00 -14.89
N LEU A 53 -2.35 11.05 -15.80
CA LEU A 53 -1.81 9.70 -15.64
C LEU A 53 -0.31 9.73 -15.33
N PHE A 54 0.49 10.40 -16.15
CA PHE A 54 1.94 10.51 -15.95
C PHE A 54 2.30 11.28 -14.68
N SER A 55 1.48 12.24 -14.23
CA SER A 55 1.73 12.96 -12.97
C SER A 55 1.56 12.06 -11.75
N ILE A 56 0.58 11.18 -11.77
CA ILE A 56 0.29 10.23 -10.69
C ILE A 56 1.33 9.10 -10.70
N GLN A 57 1.53 8.44 -11.84
CA GLN A 57 2.51 7.36 -11.98
C GLN A 57 3.96 7.83 -11.80
N GLY A 58 4.25 9.07 -12.18
CA GLY A 58 5.55 9.70 -11.97
C GLY A 58 5.73 10.37 -10.62
N SER A 59 4.79 10.27 -9.69
CA SER A 59 4.92 10.80 -8.33
C SER A 59 5.96 10.05 -7.51
N GLU A 60 6.43 10.62 -6.40
CA GLU A 60 7.34 9.92 -5.47
C GLU A 60 6.70 8.66 -4.90
N HIS A 61 5.41 8.73 -4.62
CA HIS A 61 4.65 7.63 -4.03
C HIS A 61 4.57 6.41 -4.96
N SER A 62 4.28 6.61 -6.26
CA SER A 62 4.13 5.49 -7.22
C SER A 62 5.46 5.03 -7.83
N SER A 63 6.38 5.96 -8.16
CA SER A 63 7.60 5.63 -8.92
C SER A 63 8.88 5.57 -8.10
N TYR A 64 8.83 5.93 -6.81
CA TYR A 64 10.02 6.09 -5.97
C TYR A 64 11.06 7.01 -6.63
N LYS A 65 10.59 8.10 -7.14
CA LYS A 65 11.23 9.09 -7.99
C LYS A 65 12.63 9.53 -7.52
N SER A 66 12.79 9.77 -6.20
CA SER A 66 14.05 10.15 -5.55
C SER A 66 14.63 9.04 -4.68
N SER A 67 13.82 8.15 -4.12
CA SER A 67 14.23 7.13 -3.15
C SER A 67 14.72 5.83 -3.78
N ARG A 68 14.31 5.50 -5.00
CA ARG A 68 14.69 4.26 -5.70
C ARG A 68 16.20 3.96 -5.70
N PRO A 69 17.12 4.91 -5.92
CA PRO A 69 18.57 4.65 -5.87
C PRO A 69 19.05 4.18 -4.49
N HIS A 70 18.38 4.62 -3.41
CA HIS A 70 18.70 4.24 -2.03
C HIS A 70 18.09 2.88 -1.69
N LEU A 71 16.84 2.63 -2.08
CA LEU A 71 16.16 1.34 -1.85
C LEU A 71 16.87 0.17 -2.53
N LYS A 72 17.46 0.39 -3.71
CA LYS A 72 18.26 -0.61 -4.43
C LYS A 72 19.53 -1.08 -3.68
N GLN A 73 19.94 -0.40 -2.61
CA GLN A 73 21.07 -0.79 -1.79
C GLN A 73 20.71 -1.89 -0.77
N PHE A 74 19.44 -2.12 -0.50
CA PHE A 74 19.00 -3.18 0.41
C PHE A 74 19.27 -4.56 -0.20
N THR A 75 19.74 -5.48 0.65
CA THR A 75 19.85 -6.89 0.30
C THR A 75 18.46 -7.52 0.33
N THR A 76 17.96 -7.93 -0.82
CA THR A 76 16.62 -8.52 -0.99
C THR A 76 16.67 -9.96 -1.49
N THR A 77 17.81 -10.65 -1.26
CA THR A 77 18.04 -12.04 -1.65
C THR A 77 18.67 -12.81 -0.50
N GLY A 78 18.35 -14.09 -0.39
CA GLY A 78 18.87 -14.99 0.63
C GLY A 78 18.32 -16.40 0.45
N PRO A 79 18.80 -17.40 1.22
CA PRO A 79 18.35 -18.78 1.07
C PRO A 79 16.86 -18.97 1.38
N ASP A 80 16.32 -18.17 2.27
CA ASP A 80 14.92 -18.24 2.69
C ASP A 80 14.03 -17.21 1.97
N VAL A 81 14.61 -16.29 1.19
CA VAL A 81 13.84 -15.32 0.39
C VAL A 81 13.30 -16.01 -0.86
N VAL A 82 11.99 -16.13 -0.94
CA VAL A 82 11.27 -16.62 -2.11
C VAL A 82 11.05 -15.48 -3.10
N LEU A 83 10.58 -14.35 -2.59
CA LEU A 83 10.35 -13.14 -3.38
C LEU A 83 10.83 -11.91 -2.59
N GLY A 84 11.78 -11.19 -3.18
CA GLY A 84 12.26 -9.93 -2.65
C GLY A 84 11.40 -8.76 -3.12
N ALA A 85 11.97 -7.54 -3.11
CA ALA A 85 11.28 -6.30 -3.47
C ALA A 85 10.98 -6.19 -4.98
N LYS A 86 10.00 -6.91 -5.48
CA LYS A 86 9.62 -6.97 -6.90
C LYS A 86 8.12 -6.86 -7.15
N GLU A 87 7.30 -7.24 -6.20
CA GLU A 87 5.83 -7.28 -6.29
C GLU A 87 5.22 -6.57 -5.08
N ASP A 88 3.92 -6.72 -4.85
CA ASP A 88 3.16 -5.99 -3.83
C ASP A 88 3.62 -6.32 -2.39
N ALA A 89 4.20 -7.52 -2.17
CA ALA A 89 4.73 -7.91 -0.87
C ALA A 89 5.99 -8.80 -0.99
N GLY A 90 6.81 -8.81 0.05
CA GLY A 90 7.96 -9.72 0.19
C GLY A 90 7.51 -11.09 0.72
N VAL A 91 8.21 -12.16 0.30
CA VAL A 91 7.88 -13.54 0.70
C VAL A 91 9.13 -14.27 1.19
N VAL A 92 9.07 -14.80 2.42
CA VAL A 92 10.16 -15.56 3.04
C VAL A 92 9.66 -16.89 3.57
N THR A 93 10.46 -17.94 3.43
CA THR A 93 10.18 -19.28 3.97
C THR A 93 10.37 -19.30 5.48
N VAL A 94 9.42 -19.86 6.21
CA VAL A 94 9.50 -20.03 7.67
C VAL A 94 9.41 -21.49 8.10
N ALA A 95 8.94 -22.39 7.23
CA ALA A 95 8.87 -23.82 7.48
C ALA A 95 8.95 -24.61 6.16
N THR A 96 9.36 -25.89 6.29
CA THR A 96 9.28 -26.86 5.19
C THR A 96 8.64 -28.13 5.73
N ASP A 97 7.62 -28.65 5.05
CA ASP A 97 6.94 -29.87 5.47
C ASP A 97 7.70 -31.15 5.04
N SER A 98 7.20 -32.31 5.45
CA SER A 98 7.82 -33.61 5.13
C SER A 98 7.77 -33.99 3.65
N GLU A 99 6.92 -33.34 2.87
CA GLU A 99 6.84 -33.49 1.41
C GLU A 99 7.79 -32.55 0.66
N GLY A 100 8.43 -31.63 1.39
CA GLY A 100 9.37 -30.64 0.85
C GLY A 100 8.72 -29.33 0.38
N HIS A 101 7.44 -29.12 0.67
CA HIS A 101 6.80 -27.84 0.36
C HIS A 101 7.28 -26.75 1.33
N ARG A 102 7.62 -25.59 0.78
CA ARG A 102 8.00 -24.41 1.56
C ARG A 102 6.77 -23.62 1.94
N TRP A 103 6.62 -23.35 3.25
CA TRP A 103 5.57 -22.53 3.82
C TRP A 103 6.15 -21.17 4.17
N CYS A 104 5.51 -20.14 3.68
CA CYS A 104 6.05 -18.80 3.65
C CYS A 104 5.20 -17.82 4.44
N VAL A 105 5.88 -16.80 5.00
CA VAL A 105 5.26 -15.55 5.44
C VAL A 105 5.36 -14.55 4.29
N VAL A 106 4.25 -13.91 4.01
CA VAL A 106 4.13 -12.76 3.12
C VAL A 106 4.04 -11.52 3.99
N MET A 107 4.83 -10.49 3.70
CA MET A 107 4.85 -9.25 4.48
C MET A 107 4.82 -8.04 3.57
N SER A 108 3.86 -7.15 3.83
CA SER A 108 3.81 -5.80 3.30
C SER A 108 3.98 -4.79 4.42
N HIS A 109 4.63 -3.67 4.12
CA HIS A 109 4.89 -2.57 5.03
C HIS A 109 4.67 -1.26 4.30
N GLU A 110 3.62 -0.55 4.68
CA GLU A 110 3.18 0.66 4.01
C GLU A 110 2.98 1.83 4.96
N SER A 111 2.97 3.05 4.43
CA SER A 111 2.68 4.27 5.18
C SER A 111 1.50 5.04 4.60
N HIS A 112 0.67 5.62 5.50
CA HIS A 112 -0.48 6.46 5.13
C HIS A 112 -0.49 7.78 5.92
N ASN A 113 0.60 8.55 5.77
CA ASN A 113 0.94 9.69 6.63
C ASN A 113 0.06 10.93 6.36
N HIS A 114 0.11 11.47 5.13
CA HIS A 114 -0.61 12.68 4.74
C HIS A 114 -2.13 12.57 4.91
N PRO A 115 -2.78 11.49 4.45
CA PRO A 115 -4.20 11.29 4.69
C PRO A 115 -4.54 11.26 6.19
N SER A 116 -3.74 10.58 7.01
CA SER A 116 -3.94 10.50 8.46
C SER A 116 -3.74 11.83 9.18
N GLN A 117 -2.89 12.71 8.66
CA GLN A 117 -2.73 14.07 9.20
C GLN A 117 -3.98 14.94 8.99
N ILE A 118 -4.73 14.70 7.91
CA ILE A 118 -5.86 15.53 7.49
C ILE A 118 -7.19 14.95 7.95
N VAL A 119 -7.40 13.65 7.76
CA VAL A 119 -8.61 12.90 8.11
C VAL A 119 -8.17 11.60 8.81
N PRO A 120 -7.85 11.66 10.12
CA PRO A 120 -7.11 10.61 10.81
C PRO A 120 -7.76 9.23 10.77
N TYR A 121 -9.08 9.16 10.94
CA TYR A 121 -9.81 7.88 10.93
C TYR A 121 -9.76 7.22 9.56
N GLU A 122 -10.21 7.93 8.53
CA GLU A 122 -10.28 7.42 7.16
C GLU A 122 -8.88 7.15 6.59
N GLY A 123 -7.91 8.03 6.90
CA GLY A 123 -6.53 7.86 6.49
C GLY A 123 -5.90 6.59 7.07
N ALA A 124 -6.06 6.35 8.36
CA ALA A 124 -5.51 5.15 9.00
C ALA A 124 -6.27 3.87 8.61
N ALA A 125 -7.59 3.92 8.51
CA ALA A 125 -8.42 2.81 8.07
C ALA A 125 -8.05 2.35 6.66
N THR A 126 -7.88 3.31 5.73
CA THR A 126 -7.42 3.04 4.35
C THR A 126 -6.02 2.41 4.34
N GLY A 127 -5.11 2.89 5.20
CA GLY A 127 -3.78 2.30 5.34
C GLY A 127 -3.83 0.81 5.69
N VAL A 128 -4.69 0.41 6.64
CA VAL A 128 -4.92 -1.03 6.93
C VAL A 128 -5.43 -1.76 5.71
N GLY A 129 -6.45 -1.19 5.04
CA GLY A 129 -7.09 -1.82 3.88
C GLY A 129 -6.11 -2.09 2.75
N GLY A 130 -5.33 -1.09 2.32
CA GLY A 130 -4.33 -1.22 1.26
C GLY A 130 -3.28 -2.28 1.59
N ASN A 131 -2.72 -2.21 2.79
CA ASN A 131 -1.68 -3.15 3.21
C ASN A 131 -2.19 -4.60 3.33
N VAL A 132 -3.45 -4.80 3.76
CA VAL A 132 -4.11 -6.12 3.78
C VAL A 132 -4.33 -6.65 2.36
N ARG A 133 -4.74 -5.79 1.42
CA ARG A 133 -4.96 -6.16 0.02
C ARG A 133 -3.68 -6.61 -0.67
N ASP A 134 -2.55 -5.91 -0.45
CA ASP A 134 -1.24 -6.31 -0.98
C ASP A 134 -0.89 -7.75 -0.62
N VAL A 135 -0.99 -8.08 0.68
CA VAL A 135 -0.69 -9.42 1.18
C VAL A 135 -1.64 -10.46 0.60
N MET A 136 -2.95 -10.14 0.53
CA MET A 136 -3.94 -11.05 -0.06
C MET A 136 -3.68 -11.28 -1.55
N CYS A 137 -3.27 -10.26 -2.30
CA CYS A 137 -3.02 -10.38 -3.73
C CYS A 137 -1.87 -11.34 -4.07
N MET A 138 -0.99 -11.63 -3.10
CA MET A 138 0.03 -12.69 -3.23
C MET A 138 -0.53 -14.12 -3.06
N GLY A 139 -1.85 -14.31 -3.02
CA GLY A 139 -2.49 -15.61 -2.75
C GLY A 139 -2.46 -16.03 -1.29
N ALA A 140 -2.08 -15.12 -0.38
CA ALA A 140 -1.87 -15.40 1.02
C ALA A 140 -3.14 -15.21 1.88
N GLU A 141 -3.26 -16.02 2.93
CA GLU A 141 -4.21 -15.78 4.02
C GLU A 141 -3.59 -14.74 4.97
N VAL A 142 -4.27 -13.62 5.16
CA VAL A 142 -3.83 -12.57 6.10
C VAL A 142 -4.06 -13.01 7.54
N ILE A 143 -3.01 -12.98 8.36
CA ILE A 143 -3.01 -13.57 9.70
C ILE A 143 -2.73 -12.57 10.82
N ALA A 144 -2.08 -11.44 10.54
CA ALA A 144 -1.78 -10.43 11.54
C ALA A 144 -1.53 -9.06 10.93
N CYS A 145 -1.75 -8.03 11.77
CA CYS A 145 -1.29 -6.67 11.54
C CYS A 145 -0.41 -6.19 12.71
N ALA A 146 0.41 -5.19 12.44
CA ALA A 146 1.08 -4.36 13.43
C ALA A 146 1.12 -2.92 12.91
N ASP A 147 1.36 -1.97 13.80
CA ASP A 147 1.40 -0.56 13.44
C ASP A 147 2.59 0.16 14.08
N SER A 148 3.10 1.19 13.42
CA SER A 148 4.18 2.01 13.93
C SER A 148 3.84 3.48 13.73
N PHE A 149 3.73 4.21 14.86
CA PHE A 149 3.25 5.59 14.86
C PHE A 149 4.29 6.58 15.36
N ARG A 150 4.33 7.72 14.68
CA ARG A 150 5.06 8.91 15.14
C ARG A 150 4.12 10.08 15.13
N PHE A 151 3.83 10.62 16.30
CA PHE A 151 2.95 11.78 16.47
C PHE A 151 3.72 12.97 17.03
N GLY A 152 3.17 14.15 16.85
CA GLY A 152 3.63 15.35 17.51
C GLY A 152 3.53 15.28 19.04
N GLU A 153 3.69 16.40 19.72
CA GLU A 153 3.55 16.48 21.17
C GLU A 153 2.10 16.18 21.60
N ILE A 154 1.90 15.16 22.42
CA ILE A 154 0.54 14.72 22.83
C ILE A 154 -0.21 15.77 23.68
N ALA A 155 0.49 16.73 24.24
CA ALA A 155 -0.12 17.89 24.91
C ALA A 155 -0.85 18.84 23.93
N ASN A 156 -0.53 18.77 22.64
CA ASN A 156 -1.19 19.54 21.60
C ASN A 156 -2.55 18.91 21.24
N ASN A 157 -3.62 19.69 21.27
CA ASN A 157 -4.97 19.22 20.96
C ASN A 157 -5.11 18.66 19.52
N LYS A 158 -4.40 19.23 18.54
CA LYS A 158 -4.37 18.71 17.16
C LYS A 158 -3.74 17.32 17.13
N THR A 159 -2.59 17.14 17.78
CA THR A 159 -1.92 15.85 17.88
C THR A 159 -2.80 14.81 18.56
N LYS A 160 -3.45 15.18 19.67
CA LYS A 160 -4.36 14.27 20.36
C LYS A 160 -5.52 13.83 19.49
N TRP A 161 -6.14 14.77 18.75
CA TRP A 161 -7.20 14.45 17.80
C TRP A 161 -6.74 13.51 16.68
N ILE A 162 -5.50 13.72 16.14
CA ILE A 162 -4.92 12.85 15.13
C ILE A 162 -4.66 11.46 15.73
N HIS A 163 -4.01 11.38 16.88
CA HIS A 163 -3.74 10.12 17.56
C HIS A 163 -5.01 9.31 17.81
N ASP A 164 -6.04 9.92 18.41
CA ASP A 164 -7.29 9.24 18.74
C ASP A 164 -8.01 8.77 17.47
N GLY A 165 -8.01 9.59 16.42
CA GLY A 165 -8.60 9.26 15.12
C GLY A 165 -7.85 8.12 14.41
N VAL A 166 -6.52 8.14 14.40
CA VAL A 166 -5.68 7.06 13.82
C VAL A 166 -5.94 5.74 14.51
N VAL A 167 -5.85 5.71 15.85
CA VAL A 167 -6.11 4.48 16.63
C VAL A 167 -7.53 3.95 16.38
N ALA A 168 -8.53 4.84 16.33
CA ALA A 168 -9.89 4.46 16.02
C ALA A 168 -10.04 3.93 14.58
N GLY A 169 -9.33 4.50 13.60
CA GLY A 169 -9.34 4.04 12.21
C GLY A 169 -8.73 2.64 12.05
N ILE A 170 -7.59 2.38 12.69
CA ILE A 170 -6.98 1.04 12.71
C ILE A 170 -7.94 0.01 13.30
N ALA A 171 -8.53 0.30 14.47
CA ALA A 171 -9.51 -0.57 15.10
C ALA A 171 -10.77 -0.76 14.23
N GLY A 172 -11.29 0.35 13.68
CA GLY A 172 -12.52 0.35 12.90
C GLY A 172 -12.44 -0.38 11.57
N TYR A 173 -11.23 -0.63 11.07
CA TYR A 173 -11.00 -1.42 9.87
C TYR A 173 -10.47 -2.83 10.17
N GLY A 174 -9.42 -2.97 10.97
CA GLY A 174 -8.78 -4.24 11.28
C GLY A 174 -9.68 -5.23 12.05
N ASN A 175 -10.42 -4.73 13.06
CA ASN A 175 -11.31 -5.58 13.86
C ASN A 175 -12.44 -6.20 13.00
N PRO A 176 -13.19 -5.45 12.17
CA PRO A 176 -14.19 -6.05 11.27
C PRO A 176 -13.62 -7.06 10.27
N LEU A 177 -12.36 -6.87 9.82
CA LEU A 177 -11.69 -7.84 8.96
C LEU A 177 -11.38 -9.15 9.69
N GLY A 178 -11.37 -9.14 11.02
CA GLY A 178 -11.01 -10.30 11.83
C GLY A 178 -9.53 -10.63 11.75
N ILE A 179 -8.69 -9.61 11.73
CA ILE A 179 -7.23 -9.71 11.69
C ILE A 179 -6.68 -9.22 13.03
N PRO A 180 -5.90 -10.04 13.77
CA PRO A 180 -5.36 -9.62 15.06
C PRO A 180 -4.23 -8.59 14.86
N ASN A 181 -4.22 -7.56 15.71
CA ASN A 181 -3.06 -6.68 15.85
C ASN A 181 -2.14 -7.24 16.94
N ILE A 182 -0.93 -7.62 16.56
CA ILE A 182 0.01 -8.35 17.43
C ILE A 182 1.11 -7.50 18.01
N GLY A 183 1.24 -6.24 17.58
CA GLY A 183 2.32 -5.37 18.06
C GLY A 183 2.31 -4.02 17.39
N GLY A 184 3.35 -3.27 17.66
CA GLY A 184 3.52 -1.93 17.11
C GLY A 184 4.50 -1.12 17.92
N ASP A 185 4.72 0.12 17.48
CA ASP A 185 5.60 1.08 18.12
C ASP A 185 5.00 2.48 18.08
N LEU A 186 5.20 3.26 19.13
CA LEU A 186 4.64 4.60 19.26
C LEU A 186 5.64 5.55 19.89
N TYR A 187 5.89 6.67 19.21
CA TYR A 187 6.77 7.71 19.70
C TYR A 187 6.19 9.11 19.48
N TYR A 188 6.32 10.00 20.46
CA TYR A 188 5.91 11.40 20.38
C TYR A 188 7.13 12.31 20.29
N HIS A 189 7.10 13.25 19.33
CA HIS A 189 8.17 14.21 19.13
C HIS A 189 7.65 15.44 18.39
N GLU A 190 8.10 16.63 18.77
CA GLU A 190 7.69 17.91 18.17
C GLU A 190 7.85 17.98 16.64
N GLY A 191 8.84 17.28 16.09
CA GLY A 191 9.07 17.20 14.65
C GLY A 191 7.92 16.59 13.85
N TYR A 192 6.93 15.97 14.50
CA TYR A 192 5.74 15.40 13.86
C TYR A 192 4.45 16.19 14.13
N ASN A 193 4.55 17.42 14.66
CA ASN A 193 3.37 18.26 14.91
C ASN A 193 2.57 18.55 13.62
N GLU A 194 3.27 18.73 12.49
CA GLU A 194 2.66 19.10 11.21
C GLU A 194 2.46 17.92 10.25
N ASN A 195 3.16 16.81 10.47
CA ASN A 195 3.00 15.60 9.68
C ASN A 195 3.31 14.36 10.52
N CYS A 196 2.27 13.63 10.93
CA CYS A 196 2.42 12.35 11.61
C CYS A 196 2.95 11.28 10.67
N LEU A 197 3.56 10.22 11.23
CA LEU A 197 3.84 8.99 10.51
C LEU A 197 2.89 7.90 11.00
N VAL A 198 2.16 7.31 10.07
CA VAL A 198 1.27 6.17 10.30
C VAL A 198 1.72 5.07 9.37
N THR A 199 2.37 4.06 9.92
CA THR A 199 2.97 2.98 9.17
C THR A 199 2.36 1.65 9.61
N LEU A 200 2.00 0.82 8.66
CA LEU A 200 1.27 -0.43 8.87
C LEU A 200 2.13 -1.59 8.36
N VAL A 201 2.08 -2.71 9.10
CA VAL A 201 2.66 -3.99 8.69
C VAL A 201 1.56 -5.02 8.66
N THR A 202 1.48 -5.81 7.59
CA THR A 202 0.55 -6.93 7.48
C THR A 202 1.31 -8.21 7.17
N LEU A 203 0.96 -9.28 7.86
CA LEU A 203 1.49 -10.61 7.64
C LEU A 203 0.42 -11.53 7.06
N GLY A 204 0.82 -12.34 6.09
CA GLY A 204 0.04 -13.44 5.57
C GLY A 204 0.84 -14.72 5.50
N ILE A 205 0.17 -15.83 5.22
CA ILE A 205 0.81 -17.13 4.98
C ILE A 205 0.36 -17.72 3.65
N VAL A 206 1.31 -18.34 2.96
CA VAL A 206 1.07 -19.02 1.69
C VAL A 206 2.07 -20.17 1.52
N ARG A 207 1.70 -21.21 0.81
CA ARG A 207 2.66 -22.20 0.33
C ARG A 207 3.32 -21.70 -0.95
N GLU A 208 4.63 -21.87 -1.09
CA GLU A 208 5.42 -21.27 -2.19
C GLU A 208 4.82 -21.54 -3.58
N ASP A 209 4.38 -22.78 -3.83
CA ASP A 209 3.74 -23.20 -5.09
C ASP A 209 2.29 -22.70 -5.27
N GLN A 210 1.78 -21.89 -4.35
CA GLN A 210 0.45 -21.30 -4.38
C GLN A 210 0.45 -19.77 -4.40
N ILE A 211 1.64 -19.18 -4.55
CA ILE A 211 1.76 -17.72 -4.70
C ILE A 211 1.08 -17.30 -6.01
N ILE A 212 0.23 -16.30 -5.90
CA ILE A 212 -0.35 -15.61 -7.05
C ILE A 212 0.49 -14.36 -7.31
N HIS A 213 0.83 -14.11 -8.56
CA HIS A 213 1.69 -13.00 -8.93
C HIS A 213 0.90 -11.76 -9.34
N SER A 214 1.44 -10.57 -9.05
CA SER A 214 0.87 -9.29 -9.43
C SER A 214 1.24 -8.86 -10.86
N TYR A 215 1.39 -9.84 -11.76
CA TYR A 215 1.62 -9.62 -13.18
C TYR A 215 0.95 -10.70 -14.04
N ALA A 216 0.76 -10.39 -15.33
CA ALA A 216 0.16 -11.30 -16.30
C ALA A 216 1.04 -12.55 -16.49
N PRO A 217 0.43 -13.75 -16.54
CA PRO A 217 1.18 -14.98 -16.77
C PRO A 217 1.78 -15.06 -18.19
N LYS A 218 2.59 -16.06 -18.43
CA LYS A 218 3.15 -16.31 -19.77
C LYS A 218 2.02 -16.61 -20.76
N ASN A 219 2.16 -16.10 -22.00
CA ASN A 219 1.17 -16.27 -23.08
C ASN A 219 -0.20 -15.65 -22.76
N ALA A 220 -0.22 -14.55 -22.02
CA ALA A 220 -1.44 -13.85 -21.60
C ALA A 220 -2.05 -12.93 -22.69
N GLU A 221 -1.58 -12.97 -23.93
CA GLU A 221 -2.23 -12.21 -25.01
C GLU A 221 -3.73 -12.53 -25.08
N ASP A 222 -4.57 -11.47 -25.19
CA ASP A 222 -6.02 -11.52 -25.16
C ASP A 222 -6.66 -12.02 -23.83
N TYR A 223 -5.90 -12.16 -22.74
CA TYR A 223 -6.47 -12.42 -21.43
C TYR A 223 -7.29 -11.21 -20.94
N ASP A 224 -8.38 -11.50 -20.25
CA ASP A 224 -9.28 -10.49 -19.74
C ASP A 224 -8.71 -9.77 -18.51
N LEU A 225 -8.97 -8.46 -18.42
CA LEU A 225 -8.83 -7.64 -17.23
C LEU A 225 -10.19 -7.57 -16.53
N ILE A 226 -10.28 -8.09 -15.31
CA ILE A 226 -11.53 -8.15 -14.54
C ILE A 226 -11.41 -7.24 -13.33
N LEU A 227 -12.18 -6.16 -13.30
CA LEU A 227 -12.30 -5.26 -12.15
C LEU A 227 -13.33 -5.82 -11.17
N ILE A 228 -12.98 -5.84 -9.88
CA ILE A 228 -13.85 -6.35 -8.81
C ILE A 228 -13.95 -5.32 -7.69
N GLY A 229 -15.12 -5.24 -7.06
CA GLY A 229 -15.34 -4.49 -5.83
C GLY A 229 -16.24 -3.27 -5.97
N LYS A 230 -15.96 -2.24 -5.18
CA LYS A 230 -16.73 -1.00 -5.08
C LYS A 230 -16.83 -0.30 -6.44
N PRO A 231 -18.01 0.28 -6.79
CA PRO A 231 -18.13 1.08 -8.01
C PRO A 231 -17.23 2.31 -7.93
N THR A 232 -16.60 2.64 -9.06
CA THR A 232 -15.65 3.76 -9.14
C THR A 232 -16.35 5.10 -8.87
N ASP A 233 -15.81 5.86 -7.94
CA ASP A 233 -16.22 7.22 -7.57
C ASP A 233 -15.03 8.20 -7.69
N ASN A 234 -15.12 9.37 -7.08
CA ASN A 234 -14.05 10.36 -7.08
C ASN A 234 -13.20 10.36 -5.80
N SER A 235 -13.40 9.42 -4.88
CA SER A 235 -12.63 9.34 -3.65
C SER A 235 -11.17 9.00 -3.95
N GLY A 236 -10.25 9.62 -3.22
CA GLY A 236 -8.82 9.42 -3.40
C GLY A 236 -8.26 9.89 -4.75
N PHE A 237 -9.00 10.68 -5.56
CA PHE A 237 -8.46 11.19 -6.82
C PHE A 237 -7.23 12.09 -6.57
N GLY A 238 -6.10 11.70 -7.14
CA GLY A 238 -4.83 12.39 -6.93
C GLY A 238 -4.16 12.10 -5.59
N GLY A 239 -4.59 11.08 -4.85
CA GLY A 239 -4.03 10.70 -3.54
C GLY A 239 -2.52 10.47 -3.57
N ALA A 240 -2.01 9.70 -4.52
CA ALA A 240 -0.57 9.46 -4.70
C ALA A 240 0.22 10.76 -4.98
N SER A 241 -0.32 11.64 -5.80
CA SER A 241 0.29 12.96 -6.05
C SER A 241 0.25 13.84 -4.80
N PHE A 242 -0.87 13.85 -4.09
CA PHE A 242 -1.04 14.57 -2.83
C PHE A 242 -0.07 14.08 -1.75
N ALA A 243 0.10 12.78 -1.60
CA ALA A 243 1.04 12.18 -0.66
C ALA A 243 2.52 12.51 -0.96
N SER A 244 2.81 13.05 -2.14
CA SER A 244 4.15 13.46 -2.58
C SER A 244 4.42 14.96 -2.48
N LEU A 245 3.46 15.75 -2.00
CA LEU A 245 3.56 17.22 -1.86
C LEU A 245 3.83 17.63 -0.42
N GLU A 246 4.28 18.87 -0.21
CA GLU A 246 4.31 19.48 1.11
C GLU A 246 2.88 19.80 1.59
N LEU A 247 2.61 19.56 2.88
CA LEU A 247 1.32 19.86 3.49
C LEU A 247 1.19 21.37 3.73
N GLU A 248 0.20 22.00 3.11
CA GLU A 248 -0.14 23.39 3.31
C GLU A 248 -1.48 23.49 4.08
N GLU A 249 -1.48 24.11 5.25
CA GLU A 249 -2.68 24.24 6.10
C GLU A 249 -3.83 24.94 5.35
N GLU A 250 -3.52 25.90 4.48
CA GLU A 250 -4.49 26.68 3.70
C GLU A 250 -5.25 25.82 2.66
N LYS A 251 -4.66 24.71 2.21
CA LYS A 251 -5.25 23.77 1.23
C LYS A 251 -5.93 22.56 1.87
N LYS A 252 -5.99 22.50 3.19
CA LYS A 252 -6.47 21.32 3.94
C LYS A 252 -7.89 20.88 3.54
N GLU A 253 -8.83 21.83 3.42
CA GLU A 253 -10.20 21.51 3.02
C GLU A 253 -10.29 20.98 1.57
N GLN A 254 -9.46 21.50 0.67
CA GLN A 254 -9.37 21.03 -0.70
C GLN A 254 -8.77 19.61 -0.78
N ASN A 255 -7.78 19.33 0.08
CA ASN A 255 -7.06 18.06 0.11
C ASN A 255 -7.86 16.91 0.73
N LYS A 256 -8.98 17.17 1.43
CA LYS A 256 -9.87 16.12 1.95
C LYS A 256 -10.41 15.20 0.85
N GLY A 257 -10.65 15.73 -0.34
CA GLY A 257 -11.10 14.95 -1.50
C GLY A 257 -10.07 13.95 -2.03
N ALA A 258 -8.78 14.13 -1.70
CA ALA A 258 -7.71 13.21 -2.05
C ALA A 258 -7.57 12.03 -1.05
N VAL A 259 -8.33 12.03 0.06
CA VAL A 259 -8.39 10.93 1.01
C VAL A 259 -9.48 9.94 0.56
N GLN A 260 -9.19 8.68 0.64
CA GLN A 260 -10.07 7.59 0.27
C GLN A 260 -11.18 7.39 1.33
N GLU A 261 -12.29 6.76 0.92
CA GLU A 261 -13.41 6.40 1.80
C GLU A 261 -13.41 4.88 2.05
N PRO A 262 -12.96 4.42 3.24
CA PRO A 262 -12.81 3.01 3.56
C PRO A 262 -14.15 2.34 3.91
N ASN A 263 -14.33 1.07 3.49
CA ASN A 263 -15.49 0.25 3.81
C ASN A 263 -15.06 -1.15 4.28
N ALA A 264 -14.80 -1.29 5.58
CA ALA A 264 -14.33 -2.53 6.19
C ALA A 264 -15.31 -3.71 6.03
N PHE A 265 -16.61 -3.45 5.94
CA PHE A 265 -17.62 -4.50 5.72
C PHE A 265 -17.49 -5.10 4.32
N LEU A 266 -17.37 -4.26 3.30
CA LEU A 266 -17.18 -4.71 1.93
C LEU A 266 -15.82 -5.44 1.78
N GLU A 267 -14.75 -4.90 2.36
CA GLU A 267 -13.44 -5.55 2.36
C GLU A 267 -13.48 -6.93 3.00
N ARG A 268 -14.17 -7.09 4.13
CA ARG A 268 -14.37 -8.41 4.76
C ARG A 268 -15.08 -9.41 3.84
N HIS A 269 -16.07 -8.94 3.10
CA HIS A 269 -16.77 -9.77 2.13
C HIS A 269 -15.86 -10.17 0.97
N LEU A 270 -15.08 -9.21 0.44
CA LEU A 270 -14.10 -9.46 -0.62
C LEU A 270 -12.99 -10.43 -0.18
N LEU A 271 -12.45 -10.29 1.04
CA LEU A 271 -11.51 -11.25 1.61
C LEU A 271 -12.07 -12.67 1.60
N LYS A 272 -13.28 -12.86 2.12
CA LYS A 272 -13.91 -14.18 2.19
C LYS A 272 -14.17 -14.78 0.82
N SER A 273 -14.72 -14.01 -0.10
CA SER A 273 -14.98 -14.47 -1.47
C SER A 273 -13.69 -14.81 -2.20
N THR A 274 -12.66 -13.99 -2.04
CA THR A 274 -11.36 -14.20 -2.70
C THR A 274 -10.65 -15.44 -2.18
N TYR A 275 -10.64 -15.70 -0.86
CA TYR A 275 -10.05 -16.93 -0.31
C TYR A 275 -10.77 -18.18 -0.83
N ALA A 276 -12.11 -18.16 -0.89
CA ALA A 276 -12.86 -19.27 -1.48
C ALA A 276 -12.57 -19.46 -2.98
N LEU A 277 -12.32 -18.37 -3.71
CA LEU A 277 -11.89 -18.45 -5.10
C LEU A 277 -10.48 -19.04 -5.24
N PHE A 278 -9.54 -18.66 -4.37
CA PHE A 278 -8.21 -19.26 -4.35
C PHE A 278 -8.25 -20.77 -4.23
N ASP A 279 -9.10 -21.30 -3.35
CA ASP A 279 -9.25 -22.76 -3.18
C ASP A 279 -9.76 -23.42 -4.46
N ILE A 280 -10.74 -22.83 -5.13
CA ILE A 280 -11.25 -23.32 -6.43
C ILE A 280 -10.14 -23.30 -7.50
N LEU A 281 -9.35 -22.24 -7.57
CA LEU A 281 -8.27 -22.10 -8.56
C LEU A 281 -7.13 -23.07 -8.28
N LYS A 282 -6.78 -23.29 -7.01
CA LYS A 282 -5.79 -24.28 -6.56
C LYS A 282 -6.23 -25.71 -6.95
N GLU A 283 -7.47 -26.08 -6.60
CA GLU A 283 -8.02 -27.41 -6.92
C GLU A 283 -8.04 -27.70 -8.42
N ARG A 284 -8.19 -26.67 -9.25
CA ARG A 284 -8.20 -26.78 -10.72
C ARG A 284 -6.81 -26.64 -11.35
N GLY A 285 -5.76 -26.36 -10.58
CA GLY A 285 -4.40 -26.15 -11.08
C GLY A 285 -4.25 -24.91 -11.96
N LEU A 286 -4.97 -23.82 -11.62
CA LEU A 286 -5.05 -22.61 -12.44
C LEU A 286 -4.22 -21.43 -11.89
N ILE A 287 -3.51 -21.61 -10.78
CA ILE A 287 -2.74 -20.53 -10.11
C ILE A 287 -1.71 -19.90 -11.06
N ASP A 288 -0.99 -20.69 -11.82
CA ASP A 288 0.03 -20.20 -12.76
C ASP A 288 -0.55 -19.52 -14.02
N ASN A 289 -1.86 -19.57 -14.19
CA ASN A 289 -2.55 -19.06 -15.39
C ASN A 289 -3.24 -17.71 -15.16
N ILE A 290 -3.10 -17.14 -13.99
CA ILE A 290 -3.78 -15.91 -13.58
C ILE A 290 -2.78 -14.90 -13.02
N GLY A 291 -3.18 -13.62 -13.01
CA GLY A 291 -2.52 -12.55 -12.26
C GLY A 291 -3.53 -11.82 -11.40
N PHE A 292 -3.12 -11.29 -10.26
CA PHE A 292 -4.01 -10.62 -9.32
C PHE A 292 -3.32 -9.46 -8.62
N LYS A 293 -3.98 -8.31 -8.56
CA LYS A 293 -3.44 -7.10 -7.95
C LYS A 293 -4.56 -6.28 -7.31
N ASP A 294 -4.25 -5.57 -6.23
CA ASP A 294 -5.14 -4.57 -5.66
C ASP A 294 -5.16 -3.27 -6.48
N LEU A 295 -6.10 -2.39 -6.19
CA LEU A 295 -6.16 -1.04 -6.71
C LEU A 295 -5.88 -0.05 -5.58
N GLY A 296 -4.62 0.31 -5.43
CA GLY A 296 -4.15 1.36 -4.53
C GLY A 296 -3.92 2.68 -5.30
N ALA A 297 -2.71 3.21 -5.18
CA ALA A 297 -2.27 4.43 -5.84
C ALA A 297 -2.50 4.40 -7.36
N GLY A 298 -3.12 5.44 -7.91
CA GLY A 298 -3.41 5.54 -9.34
C GLY A 298 -4.52 4.63 -9.87
N GLY A 299 -5.20 3.90 -9.00
CA GLY A 299 -6.44 3.19 -9.28
C GLY A 299 -6.38 2.20 -10.45
N ILE A 300 -7.40 2.23 -11.32
CA ILE A 300 -7.53 1.32 -12.47
C ILE A 300 -6.35 1.45 -13.43
N ALA A 301 -5.88 2.67 -13.67
CA ALA A 301 -4.79 2.91 -14.60
C ALA A 301 -3.49 2.23 -14.13
N CYS A 302 -3.14 2.38 -12.84
CA CYS A 302 -1.97 1.74 -12.25
C CYS A 302 -2.07 0.22 -12.35
N ALA A 303 -3.10 -0.37 -11.78
CA ALA A 303 -3.25 -1.82 -11.74
C ALA A 303 -3.26 -2.45 -13.14
N SER A 304 -3.99 -1.85 -14.10
CA SER A 304 -4.09 -2.41 -15.46
C SER A 304 -2.80 -2.32 -16.27
N VAL A 305 -1.99 -1.26 -16.09
CA VAL A 305 -0.72 -1.13 -16.80
C VAL A 305 0.37 -1.99 -16.15
N GLU A 306 0.44 -2.04 -14.83
CA GLU A 306 1.46 -2.79 -14.11
C GLU A 306 1.30 -4.30 -14.26
N LEU A 307 0.07 -4.83 -14.15
CA LEU A 307 -0.23 -6.23 -14.41
C LEU A 307 0.27 -6.69 -15.79
N ALA A 308 0.20 -5.82 -16.79
CA ALA A 308 0.63 -6.12 -18.15
C ALA A 308 2.14 -5.91 -18.33
N GLU A 309 2.65 -4.73 -17.98
CA GLU A 309 4.00 -4.28 -18.31
C GLU A 309 5.08 -5.10 -17.59
N THR A 310 4.87 -5.44 -16.31
CA THR A 310 5.79 -6.27 -15.54
C THR A 310 6.10 -7.62 -16.23
N ALA A 311 5.16 -8.13 -17.01
CA ALA A 311 5.31 -9.34 -17.83
C ALA A 311 5.72 -9.07 -19.30
N GLY A 312 5.95 -7.80 -19.66
CA GLY A 312 6.36 -7.38 -21.01
C GLY A 312 5.20 -7.21 -21.99
N TYR A 313 3.98 -7.06 -21.49
CA TYR A 313 2.78 -6.85 -22.29
C TYR A 313 2.33 -5.37 -22.26
N GLY A 314 1.36 -5.04 -23.06
CA GLY A 314 0.51 -3.88 -22.93
C GLY A 314 -0.90 -4.28 -22.48
N SER A 315 -1.78 -3.29 -22.33
CA SER A 315 -3.19 -3.53 -21.99
C SER A 315 -4.12 -2.54 -22.65
N GLU A 316 -5.37 -2.93 -22.80
CA GLU A 316 -6.44 -2.08 -23.29
C GLU A 316 -7.58 -2.05 -22.26
N VAL A 317 -8.01 -0.86 -21.83
CA VAL A 317 -9.10 -0.64 -20.89
C VAL A 317 -10.27 0.01 -21.60
N TRP A 318 -11.47 -0.52 -21.38
CA TRP A 318 -12.74 -0.01 -21.92
C TRP A 318 -13.52 0.73 -20.84
N MET A 319 -13.51 2.05 -20.87
CA MET A 319 -14.14 2.89 -19.85
C MET A 319 -15.65 2.67 -19.73
N ASP A 320 -16.33 2.37 -20.83
CA ASP A 320 -17.76 2.08 -20.86
C ASP A 320 -18.13 0.75 -20.16
N LYS A 321 -17.15 -0.06 -19.78
CA LYS A 321 -17.31 -1.31 -19.04
C LYS A 321 -16.98 -1.18 -17.54
N ILE A 322 -16.37 -0.08 -17.12
CA ILE A 322 -16.09 0.18 -15.71
C ILE A 322 -17.41 0.41 -14.98
N HIS A 323 -17.64 -0.31 -13.89
CA HIS A 323 -18.78 -0.03 -13.02
C HIS A 323 -18.51 1.23 -12.19
N ILE A 324 -19.45 2.16 -12.24
CA ILE A 324 -19.31 3.51 -11.71
C ILE A 324 -20.39 3.81 -10.67
N GLY A 325 -19.98 4.41 -9.54
CA GLY A 325 -20.87 4.92 -8.50
C GLY A 325 -21.29 6.37 -8.73
N MET A 326 -20.48 7.13 -9.47
CA MET A 326 -20.74 8.53 -9.74
C MET A 326 -20.64 8.82 -11.26
N LYS A 327 -21.67 9.45 -11.81
CA LYS A 327 -21.75 9.76 -13.26
C LYS A 327 -21.15 11.13 -13.56
N ASN A 328 -20.79 11.35 -14.83
CA ASN A 328 -20.30 12.62 -15.37
C ASN A 328 -18.98 13.12 -14.76
N LEU A 329 -18.11 12.20 -14.32
CA LEU A 329 -16.74 12.52 -13.95
C LEU A 329 -15.85 12.59 -15.21
N HIS A 330 -14.75 13.33 -15.09
CA HIS A 330 -13.72 13.36 -16.13
C HIS A 330 -13.10 11.96 -16.33
N PRO A 331 -12.70 11.54 -17.54
CA PRO A 331 -12.09 10.23 -17.80
C PRO A 331 -10.92 9.90 -16.89
N SER A 332 -10.04 10.86 -16.60
CA SER A 332 -8.92 10.66 -15.67
C SER A 332 -9.35 10.33 -14.24
N VAL A 333 -10.53 10.80 -13.80
CA VAL A 333 -11.05 10.45 -12.47
C VAL A 333 -11.46 8.98 -12.42
N TYR A 334 -12.17 8.48 -13.45
CA TYR A 334 -12.48 7.04 -13.52
C TYR A 334 -11.25 6.16 -13.56
N LEU A 335 -10.19 6.61 -14.21
CA LEU A 335 -8.95 5.85 -14.35
C LEU A 335 -8.07 5.88 -13.10
N CYS A 336 -7.95 7.05 -12.48
CA CYS A 336 -6.93 7.32 -11.48
C CYS A 336 -7.48 7.56 -10.06
N SER A 337 -8.81 7.47 -9.84
CA SER A 337 -9.35 7.48 -8.48
C SER A 337 -8.90 6.26 -7.70
N GLU A 338 -8.52 6.48 -6.45
CA GLU A 338 -8.08 5.45 -5.53
C GLU A 338 -9.26 4.93 -4.69
N THR A 339 -10.44 4.77 -5.34
CA THR A 339 -11.61 4.14 -4.73
C THR A 339 -11.20 2.81 -4.13
N GLN A 340 -11.41 2.64 -2.83
CA GLN A 340 -10.94 1.49 -2.05
C GLN A 340 -11.78 0.22 -2.31
N GLU A 341 -11.38 -0.89 -1.73
CA GLU A 341 -12.06 -2.20 -1.83
C GLU A 341 -12.24 -2.64 -3.29
N ARG A 342 -11.14 -2.54 -4.06
CA ARG A 342 -11.11 -2.99 -5.45
C ARG A 342 -9.88 -3.84 -5.76
N PHE A 343 -10.07 -4.80 -6.67
CA PHE A 343 -9.03 -5.69 -7.18
C PHE A 343 -9.13 -5.84 -8.69
N MET A 344 -8.05 -6.30 -9.30
CA MET A 344 -8.01 -6.63 -10.73
C MET A 344 -7.38 -8.01 -10.94
N TRP A 345 -8.10 -8.86 -11.67
CA TRP A 345 -7.56 -10.13 -12.18
C TRP A 345 -7.12 -9.98 -13.62
N VAL A 346 -6.05 -10.72 -13.96
CA VAL A 346 -5.74 -11.13 -15.34
C VAL A 346 -6.09 -12.60 -15.46
N SER A 347 -6.95 -12.96 -16.40
CA SER A 347 -7.50 -14.31 -16.53
C SER A 347 -7.67 -14.73 -17.98
N PRO A 348 -7.38 -16.00 -18.33
CA PRO A 348 -7.75 -16.51 -19.65
C PRO A 348 -9.28 -16.50 -19.83
N PRO A 349 -9.78 -16.26 -21.07
CA PRO A 349 -11.22 -16.10 -21.32
C PRO A 349 -12.11 -17.28 -20.91
N ASP A 350 -11.56 -18.49 -20.84
CA ASP A 350 -12.28 -19.69 -20.37
C ASP A 350 -12.37 -19.79 -18.84
N VAL A 351 -11.50 -19.11 -18.09
CA VAL A 351 -11.52 -19.01 -16.63
C VAL A 351 -12.32 -17.77 -16.16
N THR A 352 -12.38 -16.72 -16.95
CA THR A 352 -13.10 -15.47 -16.64
C THR A 352 -14.51 -15.68 -16.13
N PRO A 353 -15.37 -16.55 -16.72
CA PRO A 353 -16.71 -16.77 -16.20
C PRO A 353 -16.72 -17.37 -14.78
N ILE A 354 -15.73 -18.17 -14.41
CA ILE A 354 -15.60 -18.74 -13.06
C ILE A 354 -15.40 -17.62 -12.05
N ILE A 355 -14.48 -16.69 -12.35
CA ILE A 355 -14.17 -15.55 -11.49
C ILE A 355 -15.37 -14.62 -11.36
N VAL A 356 -15.95 -14.19 -12.49
CA VAL A 356 -17.07 -13.24 -12.51
C VAL A 356 -18.31 -13.81 -11.82
N ASP A 357 -18.66 -15.06 -12.11
CA ASP A 357 -19.83 -15.72 -11.50
C ASP A 357 -19.61 -15.97 -10.00
N HIS A 358 -18.38 -16.25 -9.58
CA HIS A 358 -18.04 -16.45 -8.17
C HIS A 358 -18.37 -15.20 -7.34
N TYR A 359 -17.90 -14.04 -7.75
CA TYR A 359 -18.19 -12.79 -7.01
C TYR A 359 -19.64 -12.35 -7.17
N ASN A 360 -20.19 -12.37 -8.38
CA ASN A 360 -21.50 -11.77 -8.66
C ASN A 360 -22.68 -12.66 -8.30
N LYS A 361 -22.52 -14.01 -8.32
CA LYS A 361 -23.63 -14.95 -8.12
C LYS A 361 -23.44 -15.85 -6.89
N VAL A 362 -22.21 -16.34 -6.62
CA VAL A 362 -21.98 -17.24 -5.49
C VAL A 362 -21.87 -16.43 -4.19
N PHE A 363 -21.19 -15.29 -4.24
CA PHE A 363 -21.03 -14.38 -3.11
C PHE A 363 -21.95 -13.15 -3.17
N ASP A 364 -22.81 -13.05 -4.15
CA ASP A 364 -23.85 -12.02 -4.31
C ASP A 364 -23.34 -10.58 -4.10
N LEU A 365 -22.13 -10.28 -4.60
CA LEU A 365 -21.47 -8.99 -4.38
C LEU A 365 -22.34 -7.78 -4.71
N PRO A 366 -23.17 -7.79 -5.79
CA PRO A 366 -24.10 -6.69 -6.09
C PRO A 366 -25.17 -6.45 -5.02
N ASP A 367 -25.57 -7.50 -4.28
CA ASP A 367 -26.56 -7.39 -3.20
C ASP A 367 -25.91 -6.99 -1.86
N VAL A 368 -24.59 -7.20 -1.71
CA VAL A 368 -23.83 -6.82 -0.51
C VAL A 368 -23.55 -5.32 -0.46
N SER A 369 -23.24 -4.72 -1.62
CA SER A 369 -22.95 -3.29 -1.72
C SER A 369 -23.46 -2.76 -3.07
N GLU A 370 -24.26 -1.69 -3.02
CA GLU A 370 -24.86 -1.10 -4.22
C GLU A 370 -23.81 -0.74 -5.28
N GLY A 371 -23.96 -1.31 -6.47
CA GLY A 371 -23.07 -1.09 -7.60
C GLY A 371 -21.75 -1.86 -7.56
N ALA A 372 -21.44 -2.57 -6.47
CA ALA A 372 -20.27 -3.43 -6.40
C ALA A 372 -20.49 -4.69 -7.27
N GLN A 373 -19.48 -5.08 -8.03
CA GLN A 373 -19.54 -6.25 -8.90
C GLN A 373 -18.16 -6.65 -9.43
N ALA A 374 -18.12 -7.79 -10.12
CA ALA A 374 -17.00 -8.19 -10.98
C ALA A 374 -17.40 -7.94 -12.44
N SER A 375 -16.56 -7.23 -13.19
CA SER A 375 -16.78 -6.92 -14.60
C SER A 375 -15.52 -6.97 -15.44
N VAL A 376 -15.60 -7.50 -16.66
CA VAL A 376 -14.51 -7.45 -17.63
C VAL A 376 -14.43 -6.02 -18.19
N ILE A 377 -13.31 -5.37 -17.94
CA ILE A 377 -13.11 -3.96 -18.34
C ILE A 377 -12.03 -3.77 -19.39
N GLY A 378 -11.36 -4.82 -19.81
CA GLY A 378 -10.25 -4.70 -20.74
C GLY A 378 -9.59 -6.03 -21.05
N LYS A 379 -8.43 -5.96 -21.67
CA LYS A 379 -7.62 -7.13 -22.03
C LYS A 379 -6.13 -6.85 -22.10
N ILE A 380 -5.34 -7.91 -22.02
CA ILE A 380 -3.89 -7.87 -22.24
C ILE A 380 -3.59 -7.83 -23.75
N ARG A 381 -2.55 -7.08 -24.12
CA ARG A 381 -2.05 -6.87 -25.49
C ARG A 381 -0.58 -7.25 -25.59
N ASN A 382 -0.15 -7.74 -26.74
CA ASN A 382 1.26 -8.11 -26.96
C ASN A 382 2.12 -7.02 -27.63
N ASP A 383 1.55 -5.83 -27.87
CA ASP A 383 2.22 -4.71 -28.55
C ASP A 383 2.92 -3.71 -27.61
N GLY A 384 2.86 -3.94 -26.30
CA GLY A 384 3.46 -3.06 -25.29
C GLY A 384 2.81 -1.70 -25.15
N GLN A 385 1.60 -1.49 -25.71
CA GLN A 385 0.87 -0.24 -25.59
C GLN A 385 -0.16 -0.29 -24.46
N TYR A 386 -0.27 0.79 -23.71
CA TYR A 386 -1.37 1.05 -22.79
C TYR A 386 -2.39 1.93 -23.48
N ILE A 387 -3.56 1.37 -23.74
CA ILE A 387 -4.64 2.04 -24.46
C ILE A 387 -5.88 2.12 -23.59
N VAL A 388 -6.47 3.30 -23.50
CA VAL A 388 -7.77 3.50 -22.82
C VAL A 388 -8.76 4.07 -23.84
N ARG A 389 -9.94 3.43 -23.92
CA ARG A 389 -11.00 3.84 -24.83
C ARG A 389 -12.30 4.16 -24.12
N ASN A 390 -12.96 5.20 -24.57
CA ASN A 390 -14.34 5.52 -24.22
C ASN A 390 -15.20 5.39 -25.49
N GLY A 391 -15.81 4.21 -25.66
CA GLY A 391 -16.42 3.85 -26.93
C GLY A 391 -15.41 3.81 -28.07
N THR A 392 -15.52 4.72 -29.04
CA THR A 392 -14.59 4.85 -30.19
C THR A 392 -13.48 5.86 -29.94
N GLU A 393 -13.57 6.66 -28.91
CA GLU A 393 -12.59 7.69 -28.57
C GLU A 393 -11.41 7.07 -27.80
N GLU A 394 -10.19 7.42 -28.21
CA GLU A 394 -8.96 7.01 -27.54
C GLU A 394 -8.57 8.10 -26.52
N ILE A 395 -8.64 7.76 -25.25
CA ILE A 395 -8.38 8.67 -24.13
C ILE A 395 -6.90 8.69 -23.75
N VAL A 396 -6.26 7.50 -23.76
CA VAL A 396 -4.84 7.31 -23.51
C VAL A 396 -4.28 6.36 -24.57
N ASN A 397 -3.09 6.69 -25.08
CA ASN A 397 -2.33 5.82 -25.95
C ASN A 397 -0.84 6.07 -25.70
N ALA A 398 -0.23 5.25 -24.85
CA ALA A 398 1.15 5.42 -24.43
C ALA A 398 1.88 4.07 -24.36
N PRO A 399 3.21 4.05 -24.58
CA PRO A 399 3.98 2.84 -24.27
C PRO A 399 3.83 2.48 -22.78
N ALA A 400 3.42 1.25 -22.48
CA ALA A 400 3.20 0.79 -21.10
C ALA A 400 4.46 0.97 -20.23
N ALA A 401 5.64 0.66 -20.78
CA ALA A 401 6.92 0.83 -20.11
C ALA A 401 7.25 2.30 -19.76
N GLU A 402 6.77 3.28 -20.52
CA GLU A 402 6.98 4.69 -20.18
C GLU A 402 6.00 5.16 -19.10
N VAL A 403 4.80 4.57 -19.03
CA VAL A 403 3.82 4.86 -17.98
C VAL A 403 4.32 4.37 -16.62
N THR A 404 4.82 3.15 -16.53
CA THR A 404 5.29 2.54 -15.26
C THR A 404 6.66 2.99 -14.81
N LYS A 405 7.51 3.44 -15.74
CA LYS A 405 8.90 3.86 -15.47
C LYS A 405 8.98 5.07 -14.53
N GLY A 406 8.06 6.02 -14.67
CA GLY A 406 8.04 7.27 -13.93
C GLY A 406 9.28 8.15 -14.20
N PHE A 407 9.48 9.12 -13.31
CA PHE A 407 10.64 10.01 -13.37
C PHE A 407 11.66 9.57 -12.32
N LEU A 408 12.96 9.63 -12.65
CA LEU A 408 14.03 9.28 -11.72
C LEU A 408 14.93 10.47 -11.51
N TYR A 409 15.16 10.83 -10.25
CA TYR A 409 16.04 11.90 -9.84
C TYR A 409 17.18 11.38 -8.98
N ASN A 410 18.37 11.85 -9.24
CA ASN A 410 19.50 11.72 -8.34
C ASN A 410 19.66 13.07 -7.63
N ARG A 411 19.06 13.21 -6.45
CA ARG A 411 19.08 14.47 -5.71
C ARG A 411 20.42 14.67 -5.04
N PRO A 412 21.03 15.84 -5.18
CA PRO A 412 22.23 16.17 -4.42
C PRO A 412 21.89 16.29 -2.93
N TYR A 413 22.84 15.92 -2.09
CA TYR A 413 22.74 16.10 -0.65
C TYR A 413 24.07 16.60 -0.08
N GLU A 414 23.99 17.35 1.01
CA GLU A 414 25.15 17.77 1.79
C GLU A 414 25.12 17.06 3.14
N ALA A 415 26.23 16.41 3.48
CA ALA A 415 26.36 15.77 4.78
C ALA A 415 26.43 16.84 5.88
N ARG A 416 25.55 16.75 6.87
CA ARG A 416 25.56 17.65 8.02
C ARG A 416 26.83 17.44 8.83
N GLU A 417 27.54 18.54 9.17
CA GLU A 417 28.63 18.49 10.16
C GLU A 417 28.07 18.06 11.53
N LYS A 418 28.71 17.04 12.11
CA LYS A 418 28.33 16.50 13.40
C LYS A 418 29.19 17.14 14.50
N ASN A 419 28.64 18.10 15.21
CA ASN A 419 29.24 18.64 16.42
C ASN A 419 28.59 17.97 17.62
N LEU A 420 29.00 16.72 17.89
CA LEU A 420 28.52 15.96 19.02
C LEU A 420 29.34 16.31 20.27
N SER A 421 28.65 16.74 21.32
CA SER A 421 29.23 16.91 22.65
C SER A 421 28.41 16.10 23.64
N GLU A 422 29.09 15.46 24.58
CA GLU A 422 28.43 14.75 25.67
C GLU A 422 27.81 15.81 26.61
N PRO A 423 26.48 15.74 26.86
CA PRO A 423 25.82 16.69 27.74
C PRO A 423 26.21 16.44 29.20
N GLU A 424 26.40 17.51 29.97
CA GLU A 424 26.47 17.38 31.41
C GLU A 424 25.06 17.07 31.98
N ILE A 425 24.87 15.90 32.53
CA ILE A 425 23.63 15.49 33.18
C ILE A 425 23.77 15.71 34.71
N PRO A 426 23.07 16.72 35.26
CA PRO A 426 23.14 16.98 36.69
C PRO A 426 22.53 15.81 37.48
N GLN A 427 23.12 15.51 38.62
CA GLN A 427 22.57 14.50 39.54
C GLN A 427 21.25 14.99 40.09
N PRO A 428 20.18 14.14 40.07
CA PRO A 428 18.90 14.51 40.65
C PRO A 428 19.00 14.75 42.16
N SER A 429 18.27 15.72 42.65
CA SER A 429 18.13 15.97 44.08
C SER A 429 17.19 14.97 44.77
N ASP A 430 16.21 14.43 44.00
CA ASP A 430 15.26 13.41 44.44
C ASP A 430 15.11 12.34 43.36
N TYR A 431 15.71 11.18 43.59
CA TYR A 431 15.67 10.06 42.64
C TYR A 431 14.27 9.42 42.52
N ASN A 432 13.47 9.45 43.61
CA ASN A 432 12.11 8.90 43.55
C ASN A 432 11.22 9.77 42.63
N GLN A 433 11.30 11.10 42.76
CA GLN A 433 10.57 12.00 41.88
C GLN A 433 11.06 11.86 40.46
N THR A 434 12.38 11.80 40.22
CA THR A 434 12.93 11.60 38.86
C THR A 434 12.42 10.31 38.23
N LEU A 435 12.35 9.21 39.01
CA LEU A 435 11.79 7.94 38.52
C LEU A 435 10.31 8.10 38.11
N LEU A 436 9.51 8.76 38.95
CA LEU A 436 8.10 9.02 38.62
C LEU A 436 7.95 9.90 37.36
N ASP A 437 8.77 10.92 37.22
CA ASP A 437 8.78 11.80 36.04
C ASP A 437 9.14 11.02 34.77
N ILE A 438 10.14 10.12 34.83
CA ILE A 438 10.49 9.26 33.68
C ILE A 438 9.34 8.30 33.35
N LEU A 439 8.76 7.62 34.33
CA LEU A 439 7.67 6.66 34.11
C LEU A 439 6.39 7.31 33.62
N SER A 440 6.17 8.58 33.95
CA SER A 440 5.00 9.35 33.47
C SER A 440 5.22 10.06 32.14
N HIS A 441 6.46 10.04 31.62
CA HIS A 441 6.77 10.66 30.32
C HIS A 441 6.04 9.93 29.20
N GLU A 442 5.47 10.67 28.26
CA GLU A 442 4.64 10.14 27.15
C GLU A 442 5.33 9.05 26.34
N ASN A 443 6.66 9.09 26.22
CA ASN A 443 7.42 8.05 25.50
C ASN A 443 7.80 6.83 26.37
N MET A 444 7.48 6.84 27.66
CA MET A 444 7.75 5.75 28.61
C MET A 444 6.48 5.15 29.20
N ALA A 445 5.38 5.90 29.20
CA ALA A 445 4.09 5.47 29.73
C ALA A 445 3.51 4.29 28.94
N SER A 446 2.57 3.56 29.58
CA SER A 446 1.90 2.40 28.97
C SER A 446 1.24 2.75 27.63
N ARG A 447 1.34 1.84 26.67
CA ARG A 447 0.66 1.87 25.37
C ARG A 447 -0.71 1.17 25.38
N GLU A 448 -1.13 0.69 26.55
CA GLU A 448 -2.42 0.01 26.75
C GLU A 448 -3.61 0.78 26.17
N PRO A 449 -3.74 2.12 26.30
CA PRO A 449 -4.84 2.86 25.69
C PRO A 449 -4.93 2.74 24.16
N VAL A 450 -3.84 2.36 23.49
CA VAL A 450 -3.78 2.12 22.05
C VAL A 450 -4.18 0.67 21.75
N TYR A 451 -3.40 -0.30 22.19
CA TYR A 451 -3.59 -1.70 21.81
C TYR A 451 -4.83 -2.37 22.41
N GLU A 452 -5.46 -1.80 23.45
CA GLU A 452 -6.77 -2.24 23.95
C GLU A 452 -7.93 -2.03 22.94
N LYS A 453 -7.76 -1.16 21.95
CA LYS A 453 -8.77 -0.91 20.92
C LYS A 453 -8.80 -1.99 19.85
N TYR A 454 -7.75 -2.79 19.78
CA TYR A 454 -7.54 -3.75 18.70
C TYR A 454 -7.93 -5.17 19.15
N ASP A 455 -8.51 -5.93 18.21
CA ASP A 455 -8.64 -7.37 18.39
C ASP A 455 -7.25 -8.01 18.37
N LYS A 456 -6.92 -8.75 19.44
CA LYS A 456 -5.59 -9.35 19.63
C LYS A 456 -5.59 -10.86 19.46
N GLN A 457 -6.75 -11.52 19.63
CA GLN A 457 -6.89 -12.99 19.65
C GLN A 457 -7.82 -13.55 18.57
N VAL A 458 -8.42 -12.70 17.74
CA VAL A 458 -9.23 -13.15 16.62
C VAL A 458 -8.41 -14.07 15.69
N GLN A 459 -8.97 -15.11 15.15
CA GLN A 459 -8.32 -16.25 14.48
C GLN A 459 -7.67 -17.30 15.41
N GLY A 460 -7.42 -17.03 16.69
CA GLY A 460 -6.87 -18.01 17.64
C GLY A 460 -5.44 -18.47 17.39
N ARG A 461 -4.62 -17.62 16.72
CA ARG A 461 -3.22 -17.93 16.37
C ARG A 461 -2.20 -17.20 17.22
N VAL A 462 -2.61 -16.18 17.99
CA VAL A 462 -1.70 -15.34 18.78
C VAL A 462 -1.33 -16.05 20.07
N TYR A 463 -0.04 -16.16 20.34
CA TYR A 463 0.53 -16.78 21.54
C TYR A 463 0.94 -15.73 22.57
N THR A 464 1.59 -14.64 22.14
CA THR A 464 1.95 -13.50 22.98
C THR A 464 1.33 -12.24 22.40
N GLU A 465 0.40 -11.66 23.15
CA GLU A 465 -0.32 -10.45 22.74
C GLU A 465 0.55 -9.20 22.85
N ALA A 466 0.15 -8.16 22.13
CA ALA A 466 0.70 -6.81 22.29
C ALA A 466 0.67 -6.37 23.76
N GLY A 467 1.79 -5.82 24.24
CA GLY A 467 1.95 -5.34 25.61
C GLY A 467 2.38 -6.38 26.65
N LEU A 468 2.50 -7.66 26.30
CA LEU A 468 2.93 -8.71 27.23
C LEU A 468 4.43 -9.04 27.15
N ALA A 469 5.08 -8.75 26.03
CA ALA A 469 6.51 -8.98 25.83
C ALA A 469 7.07 -8.00 24.79
N ASP A 470 8.36 -8.15 24.47
CA ASP A 470 9.08 -7.25 23.54
C ASP A 470 8.66 -7.42 22.08
N SER A 471 8.02 -8.54 21.74
CA SER A 471 7.45 -8.82 20.41
C SER A 471 6.14 -9.56 20.53
N GLY A 472 5.22 -9.32 19.59
CA GLY A 472 4.08 -10.19 19.37
C GLY A 472 4.54 -11.55 18.83
N VAL A 473 3.97 -12.64 19.33
CA VAL A 473 4.28 -14.01 18.90
C VAL A 473 3.00 -14.72 18.46
N MET A 474 3.05 -15.41 17.34
CA MET A 474 1.93 -16.22 16.87
C MET A 474 2.39 -17.56 16.31
N ALA A 475 1.46 -18.53 16.32
CA ALA A 475 1.62 -19.85 15.70
C ALA A 475 0.75 -19.88 14.41
N PRO A 476 1.32 -19.56 13.24
CA PRO A 476 0.53 -19.34 12.03
C PRO A 476 -0.15 -20.60 11.51
N PHE A 477 0.39 -21.78 11.79
CA PHE A 477 -0.04 -23.08 11.28
C PHE A 477 -0.68 -23.99 12.35
N ASN A 478 -1.22 -23.42 13.43
CA ASN A 478 -1.70 -24.17 14.61
C ASN A 478 -3.00 -24.97 14.44
N SER A 479 -3.54 -25.07 13.22
CA SER A 479 -4.79 -25.80 12.95
C SER A 479 -4.56 -27.15 12.25
N GLU A 480 -5.58 -28.01 12.28
CA GLU A 480 -5.56 -29.32 11.62
C GLU A 480 -5.48 -29.24 10.08
N ASN A 481 -5.71 -28.07 9.51
CA ASN A 481 -5.61 -27.83 8.08
C ASN A 481 -4.14 -27.81 7.57
N TYR A 482 -3.17 -27.74 8.48
CA TYR A 482 -1.74 -27.71 8.14
C TYR A 482 -1.06 -29.04 8.49
N PRO A 483 0.05 -29.39 7.81
CA PRO A 483 0.86 -30.56 8.15
C PRO A 483 1.29 -30.54 9.62
N GLN A 484 1.25 -31.71 10.28
CA GLN A 484 1.48 -31.79 11.72
C GLN A 484 2.86 -31.25 12.14
N GLU A 485 3.87 -31.48 11.35
CA GLU A 485 5.26 -31.12 11.64
C GLU A 485 5.54 -29.62 11.63
N ILE A 486 4.68 -28.80 11.02
CA ILE A 486 4.82 -27.33 11.00
C ILE A 486 3.90 -26.61 11.99
N ARG A 487 3.00 -27.32 12.68
CA ARG A 487 1.99 -26.71 13.57
C ARG A 487 2.59 -25.99 14.77
N ASP A 488 3.78 -26.41 15.20
CA ASP A 488 4.51 -25.83 16.32
C ASP A 488 5.46 -24.69 15.90
N VAL A 489 5.47 -24.32 14.62
CA VAL A 489 6.26 -23.18 14.15
C VAL A 489 5.66 -21.88 14.67
N GLY A 490 6.48 -21.07 15.34
CA GLY A 490 6.15 -19.74 15.82
C GLY A 490 6.83 -18.66 14.99
N ILE A 491 6.17 -17.54 14.80
CA ILE A 491 6.76 -16.32 14.25
C ILE A 491 6.63 -15.18 15.26
N ALA A 492 7.61 -14.30 15.29
CA ALA A 492 7.62 -13.08 16.10
C ALA A 492 7.79 -11.86 15.20
N LEU A 493 7.10 -10.76 15.55
CA LEU A 493 7.17 -9.50 14.81
C LEU A 493 7.45 -8.35 15.77
N SER A 494 8.42 -7.51 15.45
CA SER A 494 8.69 -6.22 16.09
C SER A 494 8.82 -5.11 15.06
N THR A 495 8.42 -3.90 15.46
CA THR A 495 8.63 -2.64 14.72
C THR A 495 9.31 -1.67 15.68
N ASP A 496 10.42 -1.07 15.25
CA ASP A 496 11.24 -0.21 16.11
C ASP A 496 11.84 0.97 15.36
N HIS A 497 11.78 2.15 15.94
CA HIS A 497 12.45 3.34 15.44
C HIS A 497 12.48 4.45 16.48
N ASN A 498 13.65 4.99 16.78
CA ASN A 498 13.82 6.18 17.62
C ASN A 498 14.18 7.41 16.78
N PRO A 499 13.25 8.36 16.57
CA PRO A 499 13.48 9.52 15.70
C PRO A 499 14.61 10.44 16.20
N ARG A 500 14.85 10.52 17.52
CA ARG A 500 15.94 11.32 18.08
C ARG A 500 17.32 10.80 17.67
N GLN A 501 17.46 9.49 17.56
CA GLN A 501 18.70 8.89 17.07
C GLN A 501 18.92 9.24 15.58
N GLY A 502 17.85 9.20 14.76
CA GLY A 502 17.90 9.63 13.36
C GLY A 502 18.26 11.11 13.19
N LEU A 503 17.83 11.98 14.11
CA LEU A 503 18.21 13.41 14.10
C LEU A 503 19.70 13.63 14.42
N ILE A 504 20.30 12.79 15.28
CA ILE A 504 21.74 12.84 15.60
C ILE A 504 22.54 12.33 14.39
N ASP A 505 22.19 11.15 13.91
CA ASP A 505 22.85 10.49 12.79
C ASP A 505 21.87 9.52 12.10
N PRO A 506 21.43 9.81 10.86
CA PRO A 506 20.46 8.95 10.17
C PRO A 506 20.98 7.55 9.87
N TYR A 507 22.29 7.36 9.63
CA TYR A 507 22.87 6.03 9.44
C TYR A 507 22.81 5.21 10.72
N TRP A 508 23.30 5.74 11.84
CA TRP A 508 23.28 5.04 13.13
C TRP A 508 21.88 4.91 13.70
N GLY A 509 20.97 5.87 13.40
CA GLY A 509 19.57 5.77 13.72
C GLY A 509 18.92 4.55 13.05
N GLY A 510 19.19 4.35 11.76
CA GLY A 510 18.72 3.16 11.03
C GLY A 510 19.34 1.85 11.55
N VAL A 511 20.67 1.83 11.79
CA VAL A 511 21.34 0.66 12.37
C VAL A 511 20.72 0.29 13.73
N ASN A 512 20.48 1.28 14.60
CA ASN A 512 19.88 1.03 15.91
C ASN A 512 18.45 0.50 15.82
N ALA A 513 17.64 1.03 14.90
CA ALA A 513 16.27 0.53 14.68
C ALA A 513 16.25 -0.97 14.30
N VAL A 514 17.09 -1.37 13.34
CA VAL A 514 17.21 -2.79 12.94
C VAL A 514 17.70 -3.67 14.10
N VAL A 515 18.73 -3.21 14.84
CA VAL A 515 19.28 -3.98 15.98
C VAL A 515 18.28 -4.06 17.14
N GLU A 516 17.49 -3.01 17.38
CA GLU A 516 16.45 -3.00 18.41
C GLU A 516 15.35 -4.01 18.07
N ALA A 517 14.81 -3.97 16.83
CA ALA A 517 13.83 -4.94 16.35
C ALA A 517 14.35 -6.39 16.46
N ALA A 518 15.60 -6.63 16.04
CA ALA A 518 16.23 -7.95 16.14
C ALA A 518 16.36 -8.43 17.61
N ARG A 519 16.71 -7.53 18.55
CA ARG A 519 16.78 -7.87 19.98
C ARG A 519 15.41 -8.18 20.57
N ASN A 520 14.38 -7.42 20.19
CA ASN A 520 13.03 -7.64 20.67
C ASN A 520 12.49 -9.01 20.20
N VAL A 521 12.73 -9.36 18.94
CA VAL A 521 12.42 -10.69 18.40
C VAL A 521 13.20 -11.78 19.14
N ALA A 522 14.50 -11.57 19.41
CA ALA A 522 15.33 -12.53 20.14
C ALA A 522 14.90 -12.68 21.61
N ALA A 523 14.42 -11.60 22.26
CA ALA A 523 13.99 -11.62 23.66
C ALA A 523 12.78 -12.53 23.89
N VAL A 524 11.93 -12.75 22.90
CA VAL A 524 10.82 -13.72 22.95
C VAL A 524 11.19 -15.12 22.47
N GLY A 525 12.47 -15.37 22.19
CA GLY A 525 13.01 -16.68 21.82
C GLY A 525 13.01 -17.00 20.34
N ALA A 526 12.67 -16.05 19.47
CA ALA A 526 12.74 -16.22 18.02
C ALA A 526 14.12 -15.82 17.46
N THR A 527 14.49 -16.39 16.33
CA THR A 527 15.69 -16.00 15.59
C THR A 527 15.32 -14.89 14.61
N PRO A 528 16.02 -13.73 14.62
CA PRO A 528 15.85 -12.73 13.59
C PRO A 528 16.06 -13.35 12.19
N HIS A 529 15.07 -13.21 11.30
CA HIS A 529 15.00 -14.00 10.06
C HIS A 529 14.90 -13.12 8.81
N ALA A 530 14.03 -12.10 8.80
CA ALA A 530 13.80 -11.19 7.69
C ALA A 530 13.43 -9.79 8.20
#